data_4aad2b3d143bf1acdafb40fa30fde14f
#
_entry.id   4aad2b3d143bf1acdafb40fa30fde14f
#
_cell.length_a   1.000
_cell.length_b   1.000
_cell.length_c   1.000
_cell.angle_alpha   90.00
_cell.angle_beta   90.00
_cell.angle_gamma   90.00
#
_symmetry.space_group_name_H-M   'P 1'
#
loop_
_entity.id
_entity.type
_entity.pdbx_description
1 polymer ?
#
loop_
_entity_poly.entity_id
_entity_poly.type
_entity_poly.pdbx_seq_one_letter_code
_entity_poly.pdbx_strand_id
1 'polypeptide(L)'
;DAQAVLGVDAELAAAEPGQGSDTGPLEGQAARHPLAARLLALAGLAHGPLPERDLIPPAFKQAFAAPLSRRVRNPAGLASMLARYFDLPVRVREFAARWLPIPKDQQTRMGMRFARLGADAVAGAQVWDCSTRFRIELGPLDLDQYRRFLPSAPAHAELRDLVALYAGPEAE
;
A
#
# COMPACT_ATOMS: atom_id res chain seq x y z
N ASP A 1 -28.70 -4.61 -5.47
CA ASP A 1 -27.46 -3.85 -5.65
C ASP A 1 -26.54 -4.13 -4.48
N ALA A 2 -25.81 -5.25 -4.54
CA ALA A 2 -24.81 -5.62 -3.55
C ALA A 2 -23.49 -4.93 -3.93
N GLN A 3 -23.18 -3.79 -3.30
CA GLN A 3 -21.87 -3.19 -3.35
C GLN A 3 -20.94 -3.99 -2.42
N ALA A 4 -20.11 -4.85 -3.00
CA ALA A 4 -19.03 -5.46 -2.24
C ALA A 4 -17.92 -4.41 -2.05
N VAL A 5 -17.76 -3.95 -0.83
CA VAL A 5 -16.64 -3.08 -0.41
C VAL A 5 -15.57 -3.98 0.19
N LEU A 6 -14.48 -4.17 -0.53
CA LEU A 6 -13.29 -4.85 -0.01
C LEU A 6 -12.45 -3.82 0.74
N GLY A 7 -12.50 -3.85 2.07
CA GLY A 7 -11.59 -3.11 2.92
C GLY A 7 -10.28 -3.90 3.05
N VAL A 8 -9.22 -3.49 2.38
CA VAL A 8 -7.88 -4.06 2.58
C VAL A 8 -7.22 -3.27 3.69
N ASP A 9 -7.22 -3.79 4.90
CA ASP A 9 -6.35 -3.33 5.97
C ASP A 9 -4.95 -3.84 5.65
N ALA A 10 -4.06 -2.95 5.22
CA ALA A 10 -2.69 -3.30 4.90
C ALA A 10 -1.90 -3.54 6.19
N GLU A 11 -1.90 -4.78 6.67
CA GLU A 11 -0.98 -5.26 7.71
C GLU A 11 0.20 -5.95 7.02
N LEU A 12 1.35 -5.31 7.07
CA LEU A 12 2.57 -5.77 6.41
C LEU A 12 3.26 -6.82 7.27
N ALA A 13 2.96 -8.10 7.04
CA ALA A 13 3.78 -9.21 7.52
C ALA A 13 4.76 -9.64 6.43
N ALA A 14 6.05 -9.69 6.76
CA ALA A 14 7.11 -10.15 5.87
C ALA A 14 6.86 -11.58 5.38
N ALA A 15 6.82 -11.79 4.06
CA ALA A 15 6.75 -13.11 3.43
C ALA A 15 7.86 -13.25 2.38
N GLU A 16 8.51 -14.41 2.41
CA GLU A 16 9.62 -14.89 1.58
C GLU A 16 9.26 -14.94 0.07
N PRO A 17 10.25 -14.84 -0.86
CA PRO A 17 9.98 -14.70 -2.29
C PRO A 17 9.69 -16.03 -2.97
N GLY A 18 8.56 -16.15 -3.66
CA GLY A 18 8.17 -17.23 -4.54
C GLY A 18 8.46 -16.92 -6.02
N GLN A 19 8.90 -17.92 -6.76
CA GLN A 19 9.43 -17.90 -8.11
C GLN A 19 8.41 -17.56 -9.21
N GLY A 20 8.93 -16.94 -10.28
CA GLY A 20 8.29 -16.27 -11.36
C GLY A 20 7.36 -17.04 -12.31
N SER A 21 6.60 -16.28 -13.07
CA SER A 21 5.92 -16.68 -14.30
C SER A 21 6.37 -15.80 -15.47
N ASP A 22 6.68 -16.48 -16.56
CA ASP A 22 7.20 -16.01 -17.82
C ASP A 22 6.17 -15.12 -18.54
N THR A 23 6.44 -13.83 -18.70
CA THR A 23 5.67 -12.90 -19.50
C THR A 23 6.48 -12.48 -20.74
N GLY A 24 5.84 -12.51 -21.89
CA GLY A 24 6.37 -12.55 -23.24
C GLY A 24 7.25 -11.37 -23.73
N PRO A 25 7.73 -11.46 -25.00
CA PRO A 25 8.91 -10.73 -25.50
C PRO A 25 8.79 -9.21 -25.68
N LEU A 26 7.64 -8.60 -25.46
CA LEU A 26 7.44 -7.15 -25.64
C LEU A 26 7.76 -6.33 -24.36
N GLU A 27 7.70 -6.92 -23.19
CA GLU A 27 7.97 -6.23 -21.92
C GLU A 27 9.47 -6.01 -21.67
N GLY A 28 10.32 -6.88 -22.17
CA GLY A 28 11.76 -6.78 -22.01
C GLY A 28 12.43 -5.65 -22.81
N GLN A 29 11.77 -5.13 -23.86
CA GLN A 29 12.34 -4.07 -24.72
C GLN A 29 12.07 -2.67 -24.18
N ALA A 30 10.91 -2.43 -23.56
CA ALA A 30 10.58 -1.13 -22.96
C ALA A 30 11.51 -0.77 -21.79
N ALA A 31 11.90 -1.77 -20.98
CA ALA A 31 12.82 -1.57 -19.85
C ALA A 31 14.27 -1.24 -20.26
N ARG A 32 14.65 -1.54 -21.52
CA ARG A 32 16.00 -1.32 -22.05
C ARG A 32 16.17 0.02 -22.74
N HIS A 33 15.11 0.83 -22.90
CA HIS A 33 15.22 2.12 -23.53
C HIS A 33 15.97 3.11 -22.63
N PRO A 34 17.04 3.80 -23.12
CA PRO A 34 17.87 4.67 -22.27
C PRO A 34 17.11 5.83 -21.62
N LEU A 35 16.04 6.32 -22.25
CA LEU A 35 15.16 7.33 -21.66
C LEU A 35 14.34 6.77 -20.51
N ALA A 36 13.89 5.53 -20.64
CA ALA A 36 13.13 4.85 -19.59
C ALA A 36 13.97 4.65 -18.31
N ALA A 37 15.21 4.21 -18.46
CA ALA A 37 16.16 4.10 -17.35
C ALA A 37 16.41 5.45 -16.67
N ARG A 38 16.52 6.54 -17.45
CA ARG A 38 16.68 7.88 -16.90
C ARG A 38 15.44 8.38 -16.14
N LEU A 39 14.24 8.09 -16.62
CA LEU A 39 12.99 8.44 -15.93
C LEU A 39 12.87 7.69 -14.60
N LEU A 40 13.20 6.39 -14.57
CA LEU A 40 13.25 5.61 -13.35
C LEU A 40 14.31 6.12 -12.37
N ALA A 41 15.49 6.55 -12.88
CA ALA A 41 16.54 7.15 -12.06
C ALA A 41 16.07 8.46 -11.41
N LEU A 42 15.39 9.32 -12.17
CA LEU A 42 14.80 10.56 -11.65
C LEU A 42 13.71 10.31 -10.59
N ALA A 43 12.98 9.21 -10.72
CA ALA A 43 11.99 8.78 -9.73
C ALA A 43 12.62 8.09 -8.50
N GLY A 44 13.95 7.90 -8.47
CA GLY A 44 14.65 7.17 -7.40
C GLY A 44 14.48 5.64 -7.48
N LEU A 45 13.91 5.13 -8.57
CA LEU A 45 13.57 3.71 -8.74
C LEU A 45 14.63 2.91 -9.52
N ALA A 46 15.74 3.55 -9.95
CA ALA A 46 16.78 2.91 -10.75
C ALA A 46 17.95 2.33 -9.94
N HIS A 47 17.97 2.51 -8.62
CA HIS A 47 19.08 2.10 -7.78
C HIS A 47 18.75 0.84 -6.97
N GLY A 48 19.62 -0.18 -7.10
CA GLY A 48 19.59 -1.41 -6.31
C GLY A 48 18.59 -2.46 -6.80
N PRO A 49 18.28 -3.47 -5.99
CA PRO A 49 17.42 -4.60 -6.35
C PRO A 49 15.91 -4.27 -6.34
N LEU A 50 15.54 -2.98 -6.19
CA LEU A 50 14.15 -2.52 -6.16
C LEU A 50 13.33 -2.86 -7.41
N PRO A 51 13.89 -2.82 -8.66
CA PRO A 51 13.13 -3.18 -9.84
C PRO A 51 12.70 -4.64 -9.92
N GLU A 52 13.39 -5.53 -9.17
CA GLU A 52 13.22 -6.99 -9.25
C GLU A 52 12.45 -7.57 -8.04
N ARG A 53 12.12 -6.74 -7.04
CA ARG A 53 11.51 -7.20 -5.80
C ARG A 53 9.98 -7.16 -5.78
N ASP A 54 9.37 -6.48 -6.72
CA ASP A 54 7.92 -6.33 -6.78
C ASP A 54 7.35 -6.95 -8.08
N LEU A 55 6.07 -7.26 -8.06
CA LEU A 55 5.33 -7.85 -9.19
C LEU A 55 4.94 -6.80 -10.26
N ILE A 56 5.35 -5.53 -10.10
CA ILE A 56 4.88 -4.44 -10.94
C ILE A 56 5.74 -4.30 -12.19
N PRO A 57 5.15 -4.36 -13.40
CA PRO A 57 5.87 -4.21 -14.66
C PRO A 57 6.66 -2.89 -14.74
N PRO A 58 7.93 -2.92 -15.20
CA PRO A 58 8.75 -1.70 -15.35
C PRO A 58 8.10 -0.64 -16.22
N ALA A 59 7.37 -1.04 -17.26
CA ALA A 59 6.65 -0.12 -18.15
C ALA A 59 5.59 0.71 -17.40
N PHE A 60 4.90 0.09 -16.43
CA PHE A 60 3.94 0.79 -15.59
C PHE A 60 4.64 1.81 -14.67
N LYS A 61 5.75 1.43 -14.03
CA LYS A 61 6.55 2.34 -13.21
C LYS A 61 7.03 3.55 -13.99
N GLN A 62 7.41 3.36 -15.26
CA GLN A 62 7.81 4.46 -16.16
C GLN A 62 6.65 5.41 -16.44
N ALA A 63 5.46 4.89 -16.75
CA ALA A 63 4.26 5.71 -16.97
C ALA A 63 3.89 6.57 -15.77
N PHE A 64 4.19 6.09 -14.56
CA PHE A 64 3.93 6.78 -13.29
C PHE A 64 5.18 7.38 -12.65
N ALA A 65 6.30 7.50 -13.37
CA ALA A 65 7.55 8.06 -12.85
C ALA A 65 7.35 9.48 -12.28
N ALA A 66 6.57 10.33 -12.94
CA ALA A 66 6.32 11.71 -12.49
C ALA A 66 5.52 11.77 -11.16
N PRO A 67 4.40 11.06 -10.96
CA PRO A 67 3.78 10.94 -9.65
C PRO A 67 4.69 10.30 -8.60
N LEU A 68 5.45 9.27 -8.96
CA LEU A 68 6.35 8.56 -8.05
C LEU A 68 7.58 9.38 -7.63
N SER A 69 8.04 10.33 -8.44
CA SER A 69 9.15 11.23 -8.10
C SER A 69 8.74 12.36 -7.13
N ARG A 70 7.46 12.61 -6.95
CA ARG A 70 6.99 13.65 -6.04
C ARG A 70 7.28 13.28 -4.59
N ARG A 71 7.82 14.22 -3.83
CA ARG A 71 8.05 14.04 -2.39
C ARG A 71 6.75 13.98 -1.57
N VAL A 72 5.73 14.72 -2.00
CA VAL A 72 4.42 14.74 -1.37
C VAL A 72 3.52 13.74 -2.08
N ARG A 73 3.09 12.73 -1.36
CA ARG A 73 2.12 11.72 -1.82
C ARG A 73 0.72 12.16 -1.44
N ASN A 74 -0.23 12.03 -2.36
CA ASN A 74 -1.62 12.35 -2.09
C ASN A 74 -2.54 11.15 -2.38
N PRO A 75 -3.67 11.02 -1.68
CA PRO A 75 -4.59 9.89 -1.85
C PRO A 75 -5.19 9.81 -3.25
N ALA A 76 -5.44 10.96 -3.89
CA ALA A 76 -5.95 11.01 -5.26
C ALA A 76 -4.95 10.43 -6.28
N GLY A 77 -3.65 10.65 -6.08
CA GLY A 77 -2.59 10.06 -6.91
C GLY A 77 -2.52 8.55 -6.76
N LEU A 78 -2.63 8.04 -5.52
CA LEU A 78 -2.71 6.60 -5.27
C LEU A 78 -3.96 5.99 -5.92
N ALA A 79 -5.13 6.58 -5.71
CA ALA A 79 -6.37 6.13 -6.31
C ALA A 79 -6.30 6.08 -7.85
N SER A 80 -5.75 7.13 -8.47
CA SER A 80 -5.57 7.20 -9.92
C SER A 80 -4.60 6.14 -10.44
N MET A 81 -3.51 5.88 -9.73
CA MET A 81 -2.52 4.86 -10.09
C MET A 81 -3.14 3.46 -10.02
N LEU A 82 -3.83 3.13 -8.94
CA LEU A 82 -4.50 1.85 -8.75
C LEU A 82 -5.64 1.65 -9.76
N ALA A 83 -6.46 2.68 -10.00
CA ALA A 83 -7.54 2.63 -10.98
C ALA A 83 -7.01 2.35 -12.40
N ARG A 84 -5.86 2.94 -12.75
CA ARG A 84 -5.22 2.70 -14.06
C ARG A 84 -4.61 1.31 -14.18
N TYR A 85 -4.07 0.77 -13.08
CA TYR A 85 -3.42 -0.54 -13.10
C TYR A 85 -4.44 -1.68 -13.20
N PHE A 86 -5.49 -1.61 -12.38
CA PHE A 86 -6.50 -2.67 -12.31
C PHE A 86 -7.69 -2.48 -13.25
N ASP A 87 -7.76 -1.32 -13.92
CA ASP A 87 -8.92 -0.90 -14.73
C ASP A 87 -10.24 -0.97 -13.97
N LEU A 88 -10.22 -0.45 -12.73
CA LEU A 88 -11.35 -0.49 -11.79
C LEU A 88 -11.52 0.88 -11.11
N PRO A 89 -12.75 1.26 -10.72
CA PRO A 89 -12.95 2.41 -9.87
C PRO A 89 -12.29 2.19 -8.49
N VAL A 90 -11.45 3.14 -8.08
CA VAL A 90 -10.75 3.09 -6.79
C VAL A 90 -10.97 4.38 -6.02
N ARG A 91 -11.21 4.25 -4.72
CA ARG A 91 -11.24 5.36 -3.78
C ARG A 91 -10.31 5.08 -2.61
N VAL A 92 -9.62 6.12 -2.17
CA VAL A 92 -8.81 6.07 -0.95
C VAL A 92 -9.48 6.94 0.10
N ARG A 93 -9.84 6.33 1.24
CA ARG A 93 -10.34 7.03 2.42
C ARG A 93 -9.23 7.17 3.43
N GLU A 94 -8.86 8.41 3.69
CA GLU A 94 -7.91 8.75 4.74
C GLU A 94 -8.54 8.63 6.12
N PHE A 95 -7.69 8.59 7.15
CA PHE A 95 -8.09 8.59 8.55
C PHE A 95 -9.04 7.44 8.93
N ALA A 96 -8.73 6.24 8.43
CA ALA A 96 -9.48 5.03 8.77
C ALA A 96 -9.23 4.66 10.24
N ALA A 97 -10.16 5.04 11.10
CA ALA A 97 -10.02 4.92 12.53
C ALA A 97 -10.11 3.47 13.03
N ARG A 98 -9.30 3.13 14.06
CA ARG A 98 -9.35 1.84 14.78
C ARG A 98 -8.99 1.97 16.25
N TRP A 99 -9.37 0.96 17.02
CA TRP A 99 -8.87 0.77 18.37
C TRP A 99 -7.51 0.08 18.34
N LEU A 100 -6.47 0.76 18.84
CA LEU A 100 -5.14 0.20 19.00
C LEU A 100 -4.98 -0.35 20.42
N PRO A 101 -4.60 -1.62 20.59
CA PRO A 101 -4.31 -2.16 21.92
C PRO A 101 -3.03 -1.52 22.49
N ILE A 102 -3.09 -1.06 23.72
CA ILE A 102 -1.92 -0.56 24.45
C ILE A 102 -1.22 -1.78 25.07
N PRO A 103 0.08 -1.99 24.83
CA PRO A 103 0.85 -3.04 25.46
C PRO A 103 0.72 -2.99 26.99
N LYS A 104 0.65 -4.15 27.64
CA LYS A 104 0.38 -4.23 29.10
C LYS A 104 1.41 -3.48 29.97
N ASP A 105 2.62 -3.36 29.49
CA ASP A 105 3.72 -2.62 30.13
C ASP A 105 3.60 -1.09 29.96
N GLN A 106 2.81 -0.62 28.99
CA GLN A 106 2.56 0.80 28.70
C GLN A 106 1.19 1.29 29.21
N GLN A 107 0.36 0.40 29.74
CA GLN A 107 -0.92 0.79 30.32
C GLN A 107 -0.73 1.56 31.63
N THR A 108 -1.62 2.54 31.86
CA THR A 108 -1.69 3.29 33.11
C THR A 108 -1.91 2.36 34.30
N ARG A 109 -1.07 2.50 35.33
CA ARG A 109 -1.24 1.84 36.64
C ARG A 109 -1.18 2.88 37.73
N MET A 110 -2.30 3.11 38.41
CA MET A 110 -2.41 4.09 39.48
C MET A 110 -1.33 3.84 40.55
N GLY A 111 -0.61 4.91 40.92
CA GLY A 111 0.45 4.86 41.90
C GLY A 111 1.76 4.20 41.44
N MET A 112 1.88 3.76 40.20
CA MET A 112 3.08 3.09 39.69
C MET A 112 3.70 3.81 38.51
N ARG A 113 3.05 3.77 37.31
CA ARG A 113 3.57 4.38 36.10
C ARG A 113 2.43 4.86 35.20
N PHE A 114 2.74 5.83 34.32
CA PHE A 114 1.80 6.45 33.38
C PHE A 114 0.51 6.91 34.09
N ALA A 115 0.65 7.51 35.28
CA ALA A 115 -0.47 7.88 36.14
C ALA A 115 -0.68 9.40 36.25
N ARG A 116 0.09 10.21 35.50
CA ARG A 116 -0.01 11.68 35.54
C ARG A 116 -1.07 12.13 34.54
N LEU A 117 -2.19 12.62 35.08
CA LEU A 117 -3.30 13.14 34.28
C LEU A 117 -2.81 14.34 33.42
N GLY A 118 -3.19 14.34 32.15
CA GLY A 118 -2.80 15.35 31.16
C GLY A 118 -1.35 15.27 30.65
N ALA A 119 -0.56 14.27 31.10
CA ALA A 119 0.80 14.06 30.66
C ALA A 119 1.02 12.69 30.01
N ASP A 120 0.75 11.60 30.76
CA ASP A 120 1.03 10.24 30.30
C ASP A 120 -0.05 9.22 30.65
N ALA A 121 -1.12 9.63 31.36
CA ALA A 121 -2.22 8.74 31.71
C ALA A 121 -3.18 8.53 30.54
N VAL A 122 -3.42 7.26 30.16
CA VAL A 122 -4.42 6.86 29.20
C VAL A 122 -5.43 5.92 29.86
N ALA A 123 -6.70 6.29 29.84
CA ALA A 123 -7.75 5.44 30.42
C ALA A 123 -8.07 4.25 29.49
N GLY A 124 -7.94 3.03 30.05
CA GLY A 124 -8.28 1.78 29.33
C GLY A 124 -7.08 1.06 28.74
N ALA A 125 -7.38 -0.03 28.03
CA ALA A 125 -6.41 -0.91 27.40
C ALA A 125 -6.23 -0.67 25.90
N GLN A 126 -6.95 0.31 25.33
CA GLN A 126 -6.92 0.63 23.90
C GLN A 126 -7.04 2.14 23.71
N VAL A 127 -6.45 2.64 22.63
CA VAL A 127 -6.58 4.03 22.20
C VAL A 127 -7.21 4.09 20.82
N TRP A 128 -8.09 5.07 20.62
CA TRP A 128 -8.69 5.33 19.32
C TRP A 128 -7.70 6.11 18.45
N ASP A 129 -7.23 5.50 17.35
CA ASP A 129 -6.33 6.14 16.40
C ASP A 129 -6.96 6.20 15.01
N CYS A 130 -6.79 7.33 14.34
CA CYS A 130 -7.23 7.54 12.97
C CYS A 130 -6.11 8.12 12.08
N SER A 131 -4.92 8.35 12.63
CA SER A 131 -3.86 9.07 11.93
C SER A 131 -2.94 8.16 11.10
N THR A 132 -2.88 6.88 11.43
CA THR A 132 -1.90 5.94 10.86
C THR A 132 -2.43 5.08 9.72
N ARG A 133 -3.74 5.17 9.41
CA ARG A 133 -4.37 4.28 8.43
C ARG A 133 -5.20 4.99 7.38
N PHE A 134 -5.19 4.41 6.21
CA PHE A 134 -6.14 4.69 5.13
C PHE A 134 -6.81 3.39 4.66
N ARG A 135 -7.95 3.52 3.99
CA ARG A 135 -8.68 2.40 3.41
C ARG A 135 -8.77 2.56 1.91
N ILE A 136 -8.46 1.51 1.18
CA ILE A 136 -8.65 1.45 -0.27
C ILE A 136 -9.97 0.74 -0.54
N GLU A 137 -10.87 1.40 -1.24
CA GLU A 137 -12.15 0.87 -1.69
C GLU A 137 -12.06 0.62 -3.18
N LEU A 138 -12.20 -0.66 -3.57
CA LEU A 138 -12.21 -1.10 -4.96
C LEU A 138 -13.66 -1.37 -5.39
N GLY A 139 -14.06 -0.88 -6.54
CA GLY A 139 -15.32 -1.28 -7.08
C GLY A 139 -16.35 -0.18 -7.36
N PRO A 140 -17.54 -0.56 -7.88
CA PRO A 140 -18.15 -1.91 -7.74
C PRO A 140 -17.42 -3.00 -8.52
N LEU A 141 -17.37 -4.22 -7.95
CA LEU A 141 -16.72 -5.40 -8.51
C LEU A 141 -17.75 -6.47 -8.86
N ASP A 142 -17.53 -7.17 -9.98
CA ASP A 142 -18.19 -8.43 -10.23
C ASP A 142 -17.56 -9.59 -9.42
N LEU A 143 -18.15 -10.79 -9.46
CA LEU A 143 -17.69 -11.92 -8.68
C LEU A 143 -16.27 -12.37 -9.04
N ASP A 144 -15.92 -12.33 -10.32
CA ASP A 144 -14.62 -12.79 -10.79
C ASP A 144 -13.53 -11.77 -10.46
N GLN A 145 -13.83 -10.48 -10.59
CA GLN A 145 -12.99 -9.38 -10.12
C GLN A 145 -12.76 -9.48 -8.60
N TYR A 146 -13.82 -9.70 -7.81
CA TYR A 146 -13.71 -9.87 -6.36
C TYR A 146 -12.78 -11.05 -5.99
N ARG A 147 -12.92 -12.20 -6.64
CA ARG A 147 -12.08 -13.38 -6.40
C ARG A 147 -10.59 -13.11 -6.64
N ARG A 148 -10.26 -12.24 -7.62
CA ARG A 148 -8.88 -11.87 -7.93
C ARG A 148 -8.20 -11.06 -6.81
N PHE A 149 -8.97 -10.39 -5.96
CA PHE A 149 -8.44 -9.58 -4.85
C PHE A 149 -8.49 -10.28 -3.50
N LEU A 150 -8.86 -11.55 -3.43
CA LEU A 150 -8.78 -12.32 -2.18
C LEU A 150 -7.32 -12.44 -1.71
N PRO A 151 -7.06 -12.56 -0.41
CA PRO A 151 -5.70 -12.57 0.16
C PRO A 151 -4.75 -13.61 -0.44
N SER A 152 -5.29 -14.72 -0.98
CA SER A 152 -4.52 -15.77 -1.65
C SER A 152 -4.32 -15.55 -3.15
N ALA A 153 -4.90 -14.50 -3.73
CA ALA A 153 -4.89 -14.26 -5.17
C ALA A 153 -3.74 -13.30 -5.58
N PRO A 154 -3.23 -13.41 -6.82
CA PRO A 154 -2.07 -12.62 -7.27
C PRO A 154 -2.34 -11.11 -7.28
N ALA A 155 -3.54 -10.67 -7.67
CA ALA A 155 -3.87 -9.24 -7.69
C ALA A 155 -3.82 -8.58 -6.30
N HIS A 156 -4.03 -9.34 -5.23
CA HIS A 156 -3.85 -8.83 -3.86
C HIS A 156 -2.37 -8.50 -3.57
N ALA A 157 -1.45 -9.37 -3.99
CA ALA A 157 -0.01 -9.12 -3.84
C ALA A 157 0.44 -7.91 -4.67
N GLU A 158 -0.03 -7.82 -5.93
CA GLU A 158 0.23 -6.66 -6.80
C GLU A 158 -0.31 -5.36 -6.19
N LEU A 159 -1.51 -5.38 -5.59
CA LEU A 159 -2.10 -4.24 -4.91
C LEU A 159 -1.22 -3.77 -3.75
N ARG A 160 -0.75 -4.70 -2.92
CA ARG A 160 0.15 -4.42 -1.81
C ARG A 160 1.46 -3.80 -2.29
N ASP A 161 2.06 -4.36 -3.34
CA ASP A 161 3.31 -3.87 -3.91
C ASP A 161 3.15 -2.46 -4.50
N LEU A 162 2.02 -2.17 -5.17
CA LEU A 162 1.70 -0.83 -5.67
C LEU A 162 1.52 0.19 -4.54
N VAL A 163 0.86 -0.20 -3.46
CA VAL A 163 0.68 0.65 -2.29
C VAL A 163 2.02 0.93 -1.64
N ALA A 164 2.85 -0.08 -1.42
CA ALA A 164 4.20 0.08 -0.87
C ALA A 164 5.10 0.95 -1.75
N LEU A 165 5.01 0.79 -3.08
CA LEU A 165 5.74 1.60 -4.05
C LEU A 165 5.33 3.08 -3.98
N TYR A 166 4.04 3.37 -3.80
CA TYR A 166 3.53 4.74 -3.78
C TYR A 166 3.64 5.38 -2.40
N ALA A 167 3.17 4.76 -1.36
CA ALA A 167 3.09 5.33 -0.01
C ALA A 167 4.39 5.18 0.78
N GLY A 168 5.24 4.23 0.40
CA GLY A 168 6.44 3.84 1.13
C GLY A 168 6.21 2.62 2.02
N PRO A 169 7.29 1.98 2.48
CA PRO A 169 7.22 0.77 3.29
C PRO A 169 6.66 1.00 4.70
N GLU A 170 6.51 2.26 5.12
CA GLU A 170 5.98 2.64 6.44
C GLU A 170 4.47 2.91 6.42
N ALA A 171 3.80 2.78 5.26
CA ALA A 171 2.35 2.93 5.15
C ALA A 171 1.68 1.62 5.60
N GLU A 172 1.15 1.62 6.82
CA GLU A 172 0.27 0.60 7.36
C GLU A 172 -1.21 0.84 7.00
#